data_3d7b1d63a3ae41162314ddfe220cdd65
#
_entry.id   3d7b1d63a3ae41162314ddfe220cdd65
#
_cell.length_a   1.000
_cell.length_b   1.000
_cell.length_c   1.000
_cell.angle_alpha   90.00
_cell.angle_beta   90.00
_cell.angle_gamma   90.00
#
_symmetry.space_group_name_H-M   'P 1'
#
loop_
_entity.id
_entity.type
_entity.pdbx_description
1 polymer ?
#
loop_
_entity_poly.entity_id
_entity_poly.type
_entity_poly.pdbx_seq_one_letter_code
_entity_poly.pdbx_strand_id
1 'polypeptide(L)'
;LAKAGNEKRFAKDKKFWDDQLDALGEPLYSDIQGPAVLEEARKRHGNPKLRASDIEMKELFVAVKDYHLEPYATQNLMDFCMNHQLSMTNLLLLGIRTYLSKVNNGQEDITIQNFISRRSTHDEWTSGGSRTIMFPCRTVISPETDFLSAAYEIQNMQNRIYMHSNYDPAFIVDEMRKRYH
;
A
#
# COMPACT_ATOMS: atom_id res chain seq x y z
N LEU A 1 2.79 -27.91 20.13
CA LEU A 1 1.53 -27.19 19.82
C LEU A 1 1.80 -25.78 19.24
N ALA A 2 2.67 -24.97 19.88
CA ALA A 2 2.99 -23.61 19.39
C ALA A 2 3.65 -23.63 17.98
N LYS A 3 4.56 -24.58 17.72
CA LYS A 3 5.24 -24.71 16.42
C LYS A 3 4.26 -25.03 15.28
N ALA A 4 3.36 -26.00 15.49
CA ALA A 4 2.35 -26.36 14.49
C ALA A 4 1.30 -25.24 14.27
N GLY A 5 0.98 -24.45 15.29
CA GLY A 5 0.13 -23.28 15.17
C GLY A 5 0.77 -22.18 14.34
N ASN A 6 2.07 -21.95 14.49
CA ASN A 6 2.85 -21.02 13.69
C ASN A 6 2.96 -21.44 12.22
N GLU A 7 3.14 -22.73 11.95
CA GLU A 7 3.19 -23.27 10.58
C GLU A 7 1.85 -23.10 9.85
N LYS A 8 0.73 -23.40 10.51
CA LYS A 8 -0.61 -23.19 9.93
C LYS A 8 -0.90 -21.71 9.65
N ARG A 9 -0.50 -20.82 10.56
CA ARG A 9 -0.65 -19.38 10.38
C ARG A 9 0.20 -18.88 9.23
N PHE A 10 1.46 -19.28 9.17
CA PHE A 10 2.35 -18.94 8.08
C PHE A 10 1.80 -19.37 6.72
N ALA A 11 1.29 -20.60 6.61
CA ALA A 11 0.70 -21.11 5.37
C ALA A 11 -0.54 -20.31 4.96
N LYS A 12 -1.38 -19.89 5.93
CA LYS A 12 -2.54 -19.03 5.67
C LYS A 12 -2.13 -17.64 5.18
N ASP A 13 -1.14 -17.05 5.83
CA ASP A 13 -0.64 -15.72 5.48
C ASP A 13 0.03 -15.75 4.09
N LYS A 14 0.86 -16.77 3.82
CA LYS A 14 1.45 -16.99 2.50
C LYS A 14 0.39 -17.11 1.42
N LYS A 15 -0.63 -17.95 1.66
CA LYS A 15 -1.72 -18.13 0.69
C LYS A 15 -2.43 -16.81 0.38
N PHE A 16 -2.68 -15.97 1.38
CA PHE A 16 -3.31 -14.66 1.15
C PHE A 16 -2.49 -13.79 0.20
N TRP A 17 -1.16 -13.73 0.40
CA TRP A 17 -0.29 -12.93 -0.44
C TRP A 17 -0.12 -13.52 -1.86
N ASP A 18 -0.02 -14.84 -1.96
CA ASP A 18 0.01 -15.53 -3.25
C ASP A 18 -1.28 -15.27 -4.03
N ASP A 19 -2.44 -15.40 -3.39
CA ASP A 19 -3.76 -15.15 -4.01
C ASP A 19 -3.88 -13.71 -4.55
N GLN A 20 -3.27 -12.70 -3.88
CA GLN A 20 -3.24 -11.32 -4.39
C GLN A 20 -2.42 -11.22 -5.71
N LEU A 21 -1.29 -11.91 -5.79
CA LEU A 21 -0.45 -11.92 -6.97
C LEU A 21 -1.08 -12.73 -8.10
N ASP A 22 -1.70 -13.88 -7.78
CA ASP A 22 -2.36 -14.74 -8.76
C ASP A 22 -3.62 -14.10 -9.37
N ALA A 23 -4.43 -13.43 -8.54
CA ALA A 23 -5.68 -12.82 -8.98
C ALA A 23 -5.47 -11.56 -9.82
N LEU A 24 -4.45 -10.76 -9.53
CA LEU A 24 -4.27 -9.43 -10.10
C LEU A 24 -3.06 -9.33 -11.05
N GLY A 25 -2.21 -10.36 -11.10
CA GLY A 25 -0.99 -10.34 -11.90
C GLY A 25 0.07 -9.34 -11.40
N GLU A 26 1.00 -8.96 -12.25
CA GLU A 26 2.05 -7.99 -11.92
C GLU A 26 1.44 -6.62 -11.56
N PRO A 27 1.84 -6.01 -10.41
CA PRO A 27 1.40 -4.67 -10.06
C PRO A 27 1.82 -3.65 -11.11
N LEU A 28 0.91 -2.75 -11.46
CA LEU A 28 1.21 -1.68 -12.38
C LEU A 28 2.10 -0.62 -11.71
N TYR A 29 3.01 -0.05 -12.48
CA TYR A 29 3.78 1.09 -12.02
C TYR A 29 2.91 2.34 -11.98
N SER A 30 2.99 3.05 -10.86
CA SER A 30 2.39 4.38 -10.70
C SER A 30 3.39 5.30 -10.00
N ASP A 31 3.48 6.54 -10.49
CA ASP A 31 4.39 7.55 -9.97
C ASP A 31 3.64 8.83 -9.65
N ILE A 32 4.10 9.57 -8.65
CA ILE A 32 3.52 10.86 -8.26
C ILE A 32 3.63 11.93 -9.34
N GLN A 33 4.54 11.77 -10.28
CA GLN A 33 4.76 12.65 -11.45
C GLN A 33 4.13 12.09 -12.73
N GLY A 34 3.46 10.94 -12.64
CA GLY A 34 2.81 10.29 -13.78
C GLY A 34 3.70 9.27 -14.52
N PRO A 35 3.18 8.66 -15.59
CA PRO A 35 3.82 7.53 -16.26
C PRO A 35 5.09 7.90 -17.06
N ALA A 36 5.29 9.16 -17.39
CA ALA A 36 6.44 9.61 -18.19
C ALA A 36 7.80 9.32 -17.52
N VAL A 37 7.83 9.28 -16.19
CA VAL A 37 9.06 9.04 -15.41
C VAL A 37 9.73 7.72 -15.79
N LEU A 38 8.96 6.64 -15.88
CA LEU A 38 9.48 5.34 -16.27
C LEU A 38 9.90 5.31 -17.76
N GLU A 39 9.14 5.97 -18.62
CA GLU A 39 9.47 6.07 -20.04
C GLU A 39 10.77 6.83 -20.29
N GLU A 40 10.98 7.94 -19.58
CA GLU A 40 12.23 8.69 -19.64
C GLU A 40 13.42 7.88 -19.11
N ALA A 41 13.23 7.15 -18.02
CA ALA A 41 14.26 6.24 -17.51
C ALA A 41 14.60 5.16 -18.54
N ARG A 42 13.62 4.55 -19.18
CA ARG A 42 13.81 3.56 -20.27
C ARG A 42 14.59 4.14 -21.45
N LYS A 43 14.26 5.34 -21.87
CA LYS A 43 15.00 6.05 -22.94
C LYS A 43 16.44 6.33 -22.53
N ARG A 44 16.64 6.84 -21.31
CA ARG A 44 17.98 7.18 -20.77
C ARG A 44 18.90 5.96 -20.68
N HIS A 45 18.37 4.81 -20.28
CA HIS A 45 19.11 3.57 -20.14
C HIS A 45 19.17 2.74 -21.44
N GLY A 46 18.47 3.15 -22.48
CA GLY A 46 18.37 2.38 -23.72
C GLY A 46 17.71 1.00 -23.54
N ASN A 47 16.95 0.81 -22.46
CA ASN A 47 16.30 -0.46 -22.14
C ASN A 47 14.78 -0.29 -22.05
N PRO A 48 14.03 -0.68 -23.10
CA PRO A 48 12.55 -0.53 -23.10
C PRO A 48 11.86 -1.46 -22.08
N LYS A 49 12.56 -2.45 -21.55
CA LYS A 49 12.05 -3.40 -20.56
C LYS A 49 12.47 -3.04 -19.13
N LEU A 50 13.16 -1.90 -18.95
CA LEU A 50 13.55 -1.43 -17.62
C LEU A 50 12.31 -1.32 -16.72
N ARG A 51 12.42 -1.89 -15.53
CA ARG A 51 11.38 -1.80 -14.48
C ARG A 51 11.71 -0.69 -13.51
N ALA A 52 10.69 -0.21 -12.80
CA ALA A 52 10.87 0.81 -11.77
C ALA A 52 11.84 0.36 -10.67
N SER A 53 11.83 -0.94 -10.32
CA SER A 53 12.75 -1.53 -9.34
C SER A 53 14.22 -1.52 -9.77
N ASP A 54 14.49 -1.39 -11.07
CA ASP A 54 15.84 -1.41 -11.63
C ASP A 54 16.43 0.00 -11.77
N ILE A 55 15.66 1.03 -11.44
CA ILE A 55 16.12 2.41 -11.46
C ILE A 55 16.97 2.65 -10.22
N GLU A 56 18.27 2.81 -10.40
CA GLU A 56 19.17 3.19 -9.33
C GLU A 56 18.89 4.62 -8.85
N MET A 57 18.57 4.76 -7.59
CA MET A 57 18.56 6.08 -6.93
C MET A 57 19.99 6.46 -6.57
N LYS A 58 20.57 7.36 -7.36
CA LYS A 58 21.94 7.85 -7.11
C LYS A 58 22.00 8.88 -5.98
N GLU A 59 20.93 9.59 -5.77
CA GLU A 59 20.83 10.63 -4.73
C GLU A 59 19.45 10.57 -4.08
N LEU A 60 19.41 10.60 -2.75
CA LEU A 60 18.18 10.69 -1.98
C LEU A 60 17.99 12.14 -1.53
N PHE A 61 17.02 12.82 -2.11
CA PHE A 61 16.57 14.12 -1.63
C PHE A 61 15.32 13.95 -0.77
N VAL A 62 15.35 14.53 0.41
CA VAL A 62 14.19 14.62 1.29
C VAL A 62 13.82 16.09 1.46
N ALA A 63 12.61 16.44 1.05
CA ALA A 63 12.01 17.73 1.34
C ALA A 63 10.84 17.52 2.29
N VAL A 64 10.77 18.30 3.34
CA VAL A 64 9.65 18.29 4.29
C VAL A 64 8.84 19.57 4.08
N LYS A 65 7.55 19.41 3.89
CA LYS A 65 6.58 20.50 3.88
C LYS A 65 5.49 20.21 4.89
N ASP A 66 5.27 21.14 5.79
CA ASP A 66 4.19 21.06 6.77
C ASP A 66 2.97 21.80 6.23
N TYR A 67 1.85 21.11 6.21
CA TYR A 67 0.56 21.67 5.87
C TYR A 67 -0.39 21.53 7.06
N HIS A 68 -1.00 22.61 7.44
CA HIS A 68 -2.03 22.61 8.47
C HIS A 68 -3.40 22.71 7.81
N LEU A 69 -4.24 21.73 8.08
CA LEU A 69 -5.65 21.84 7.72
C LEU A 69 -6.34 22.84 8.64
N GLU A 70 -7.22 23.64 8.07
CA GLU A 70 -8.09 24.49 8.86
C GLU A 70 -8.91 23.66 9.85
N PRO A 71 -9.15 24.15 11.09
CA PRO A 71 -9.89 23.41 12.11
C PRO A 71 -11.24 22.89 11.62
N TYR A 72 -11.94 23.68 10.82
CA TYR A 72 -13.21 23.29 10.21
C TYR A 72 -13.07 22.09 9.25
N ALA A 73 -12.04 22.07 8.40
CA ALA A 73 -11.79 20.96 7.50
C ALA A 73 -11.43 19.69 8.27
N THR A 74 -10.62 19.81 9.31
CA THR A 74 -10.27 18.70 10.19
C THR A 74 -11.51 18.11 10.87
N GLN A 75 -12.38 18.98 11.43
CA GLN A 75 -13.62 18.54 12.08
C GLN A 75 -14.54 17.80 11.10
N ASN A 76 -14.74 18.33 9.89
CA ASN A 76 -15.58 17.69 8.88
C ASN A 76 -15.05 16.29 8.49
N LEU A 77 -13.74 16.14 8.36
CA LEU A 77 -13.13 14.83 8.07
C LEU A 77 -13.34 13.85 9.24
N MET A 78 -13.20 14.32 10.47
CA MET A 78 -13.43 13.50 11.66
C MET A 78 -14.90 13.08 11.76
N ASP A 79 -15.84 14.00 11.57
CA ASP A 79 -17.28 13.73 11.59
C ASP A 79 -17.68 12.75 10.49
N PHE A 80 -17.13 12.91 9.29
CA PHE A 80 -17.33 11.97 8.20
C PHE A 80 -16.83 10.56 8.58
N CYS A 81 -15.63 10.46 9.12
CA CYS A 81 -15.06 9.18 9.55
C CYS A 81 -15.93 8.53 10.65
N MET A 82 -16.38 9.29 11.63
CA MET A 82 -17.25 8.77 12.70
C MET A 82 -18.60 8.30 12.16
N ASN A 83 -19.25 9.10 11.31
CA ASN A 83 -20.57 8.81 10.78
C ASN A 83 -20.58 7.56 9.87
N HIS A 84 -19.45 7.29 9.20
CA HIS A 84 -19.30 6.17 8.28
C HIS A 84 -18.43 5.02 8.83
N GLN A 85 -18.03 5.08 10.10
CA GLN A 85 -17.17 4.06 10.74
C GLN A 85 -15.87 3.80 9.96
N LEU A 86 -15.29 4.85 9.40
CA LEU A 86 -14.02 4.83 8.68
C LEU A 86 -12.89 5.32 9.59
N SER A 87 -11.67 4.84 9.36
CA SER A 87 -10.50 5.46 9.98
C SER A 87 -10.00 6.63 9.15
N MET A 88 -9.49 7.67 9.82
CA MET A 88 -8.84 8.80 9.14
C MET A 88 -7.69 8.33 8.24
N THR A 89 -6.91 7.34 8.69
CA THR A 89 -5.81 6.76 7.90
C THR A 89 -6.31 6.18 6.57
N ASN A 90 -7.43 5.44 6.58
CA ASN A 90 -7.99 4.86 5.37
C ASN A 90 -8.53 5.94 4.42
N LEU A 91 -9.09 7.02 4.97
CA LEU A 91 -9.54 8.15 4.16
C LEU A 91 -8.36 8.87 3.49
N LEU A 92 -7.26 9.07 4.21
CA LEU A 92 -6.03 9.66 3.64
C LEU A 92 -5.39 8.74 2.59
N LEU A 93 -5.38 7.43 2.81
CA LEU A 93 -4.92 6.45 1.83
C LEU A 93 -5.77 6.49 0.55
N LEU A 94 -7.09 6.64 0.67
CA LEU A 94 -7.96 6.84 -0.48
C LEU A 94 -7.60 8.12 -1.23
N GLY A 95 -7.31 9.21 -0.53
CA GLY A 95 -6.86 10.46 -1.14
C GLY A 95 -5.58 10.29 -1.96
N ILE A 96 -4.56 9.65 -1.39
CA ILE A 96 -3.28 9.37 -2.07
C ILE A 96 -3.52 8.44 -3.27
N ARG A 97 -4.29 7.38 -3.09
CA ARG A 97 -4.64 6.45 -4.17
C ARG A 97 -5.35 7.14 -5.32
N THR A 98 -6.32 8.00 -5.01
CA THR A 98 -7.08 8.76 -6.02
C THR A 98 -6.19 9.73 -6.77
N TYR A 99 -5.28 10.42 -6.08
CA TYR A 99 -4.28 11.27 -6.71
C TYR A 99 -3.42 10.47 -7.69
N LEU A 100 -2.85 9.34 -7.23
CA LEU A 100 -2.03 8.46 -8.08
C LEU A 100 -2.79 7.97 -9.31
N SER A 101 -4.05 7.54 -9.14
CA SER A 101 -4.89 7.14 -10.27
C SER A 101 -5.01 8.27 -11.30
N LYS A 102 -5.34 9.48 -10.86
CA LYS A 102 -5.53 10.63 -11.74
C LYS A 102 -4.27 11.03 -12.50
N VAL A 103 -3.11 11.09 -11.82
CA VAL A 103 -1.85 11.49 -12.49
C VAL A 103 -1.29 10.39 -13.38
N ASN A 104 -1.71 9.15 -13.20
CA ASN A 104 -1.36 8.01 -14.03
C ASN A 104 -2.50 7.62 -15.00
N ASN A 105 -3.15 8.60 -15.60
CA ASN A 105 -4.13 8.44 -16.67
C ASN A 105 -5.39 7.63 -16.28
N GLY A 106 -5.84 7.76 -15.04
CA GLY A 106 -7.02 7.04 -14.55
C GLY A 106 -6.75 5.57 -14.25
N GLN A 107 -5.49 5.20 -13.99
CA GLN A 107 -5.13 3.82 -13.66
C GLN A 107 -5.94 3.30 -12.47
N GLU A 108 -6.63 2.17 -12.67
CA GLU A 108 -7.49 1.56 -11.66
C GLU A 108 -6.71 0.75 -10.64
N ASP A 109 -5.65 0.08 -11.07
CA ASP A 109 -4.78 -0.76 -10.25
C ASP A 109 -3.65 0.07 -9.65
N ILE A 110 -3.80 0.44 -8.40
CA ILE A 110 -2.82 1.24 -7.66
C ILE A 110 -2.29 0.46 -6.47
N THR A 111 -0.97 0.39 -6.39
CA THR A 111 -0.27 -0.17 -5.24
C THR A 111 0.48 0.94 -4.49
N ILE A 112 0.19 1.09 -3.21
CA ILE A 112 0.90 2.02 -2.32
C ILE A 112 1.53 1.24 -1.17
N GLN A 113 2.65 1.69 -0.67
CA GLN A 113 3.22 1.17 0.56
C GLN A 113 2.51 1.79 1.76
N ASN A 114 2.11 0.95 2.69
CA ASN A 114 1.50 1.39 3.94
C ASN A 114 2.28 0.85 5.14
N PHE A 115 2.47 1.73 6.12
CA PHE A 115 3.11 1.39 7.39
C PHE A 115 2.10 0.77 8.34
N ILE A 116 2.42 -0.41 8.85
CA ILE A 116 1.59 -1.12 9.81
C ILE A 116 2.39 -1.35 11.08
N SER A 117 1.84 -0.93 12.22
CA SER A 117 2.32 -1.34 13.52
C SER A 117 1.77 -2.73 13.86
N ARG A 118 2.66 -3.69 14.15
CA ARG A 118 2.27 -5.05 14.54
C ARG A 118 2.11 -5.23 16.06
N ARG A 119 1.78 -4.16 16.77
CA ARG A 119 1.53 -4.19 18.20
C ARG A 119 0.08 -4.60 18.46
N SER A 120 -0.14 -5.77 19.02
CA SER A 120 -1.48 -6.34 19.25
C SER A 120 -1.74 -6.73 20.72
N THR A 121 -0.71 -6.80 21.55
CA THR A 121 -0.82 -7.13 22.96
C THR A 121 -0.36 -5.97 23.84
N HIS A 122 -0.76 -5.98 25.11
CA HIS A 122 -0.32 -4.97 26.08
C HIS A 122 1.21 -4.90 26.19
N ASP A 123 1.86 -6.05 26.28
CA ASP A 123 3.33 -6.12 26.37
C ASP A 123 4.01 -5.59 25.13
N GLU A 124 3.41 -5.80 23.95
CA GLU A 124 3.90 -5.22 22.71
C GLU A 124 3.70 -3.70 22.65
N TRP A 125 2.63 -3.16 23.22
CA TRP A 125 2.39 -1.73 23.31
C TRP A 125 3.38 -1.03 24.24
N THR A 126 3.78 -1.69 25.31
CA THR A 126 4.69 -1.16 26.33
C THR A 126 6.16 -1.47 26.06
N SER A 127 6.46 -2.41 25.16
CA SER A 127 7.83 -2.77 24.78
C SER A 127 8.53 -1.70 23.95
N GLY A 128 9.83 -1.53 24.17
CA GLY A 128 10.67 -0.67 23.33
C GLY A 128 10.87 -1.22 21.90
N GLY A 129 11.47 -0.40 21.04
CA GLY A 129 11.81 -0.75 19.67
C GLY A 129 10.68 -0.52 18.66
N SER A 130 11.04 -0.47 17.37
CA SER A 130 10.08 -0.33 16.28
C SER A 130 9.51 -1.70 15.88
N ARG A 131 8.19 -1.78 15.77
CA ARG A 131 7.47 -2.93 15.19
C ARG A 131 6.71 -2.53 13.92
N THR A 132 6.98 -1.35 13.42
CA THR A 132 6.39 -0.85 12.18
C THR A 132 7.06 -1.52 11.00
N ILE A 133 6.24 -2.01 10.08
CA ILE A 133 6.68 -2.65 8.85
C ILE A 133 5.84 -2.14 7.69
N MET A 134 6.41 -2.14 6.50
CA MET A 134 5.71 -1.73 5.27
C MET A 134 5.10 -2.92 4.57
N PHE A 135 3.85 -2.78 4.16
CA PHE A 135 3.16 -3.75 3.30
C PHE A 135 2.62 -3.07 2.05
N PRO A 136 2.58 -3.78 0.92
CA PRO A 136 1.88 -3.27 -0.25
C PRO A 136 0.37 -3.29 0.00
N CYS A 137 -0.27 -2.14 -0.20
CA CYS A 137 -1.72 -2.01 -0.26
C CYS A 137 -2.12 -1.81 -1.72
N ARG A 138 -2.52 -2.89 -2.38
CA ARG A 138 -2.97 -2.90 -3.77
C ARG A 138 -4.49 -2.90 -3.81
N THR A 139 -5.04 -1.97 -4.56
CA THR A 139 -6.48 -1.88 -4.79
C THR A 139 -6.75 -1.63 -6.26
N VAL A 140 -7.78 -2.30 -6.78
CA VAL A 140 -8.32 -2.07 -8.12
C VAL A 140 -9.69 -1.43 -7.97
N ILE A 141 -9.78 -0.14 -8.20
CA ILE A 141 -11.00 0.65 -7.99
C ILE A 141 -11.31 1.40 -9.28
N SER A 142 -12.48 1.15 -9.85
CA SER A 142 -12.95 1.83 -11.05
C SER A 142 -13.14 3.33 -10.79
N PRO A 143 -12.86 4.21 -11.76
CA PRO A 143 -13.17 5.63 -11.69
C PRO A 143 -14.66 5.94 -11.45
N GLU A 144 -15.54 5.01 -11.80
CA GLU A 144 -17.00 5.13 -11.60
C GLU A 144 -17.45 4.77 -10.19
N THR A 145 -16.55 4.25 -9.35
CA THR A 145 -16.86 3.91 -7.96
C THR A 145 -17.09 5.17 -7.16
N ASP A 146 -18.20 5.25 -6.43
CA ASP A 146 -18.47 6.37 -5.54
C ASP A 146 -17.49 6.43 -4.39
N PHE A 147 -17.34 7.63 -3.83
CA PHE A 147 -16.33 7.91 -2.82
C PHE A 147 -16.44 7.04 -1.57
N LEU A 148 -17.67 6.80 -1.08
CA LEU A 148 -17.89 6.03 0.13
C LEU A 148 -17.59 4.53 -0.09
N SER A 149 -18.02 3.98 -1.21
CA SER A 149 -17.71 2.62 -1.61
C SER A 149 -16.20 2.42 -1.76
N ALA A 150 -15.50 3.35 -2.40
CA ALA A 150 -14.05 3.32 -2.52
C ALA A 150 -13.35 3.39 -1.14
N ALA A 151 -13.87 4.18 -0.21
CA ALA A 151 -13.35 4.26 1.15
C ALA A 151 -13.49 2.93 1.90
N TYR A 152 -14.61 2.25 1.74
CA TYR A 152 -14.81 0.92 2.32
C TYR A 152 -13.93 -0.14 1.68
N GLU A 153 -13.66 -0.06 0.38
CA GLU A 153 -12.71 -0.97 -0.26
C GLU A 153 -11.30 -0.83 0.30
N ILE A 154 -10.82 0.41 0.49
CA ILE A 154 -9.54 0.68 1.17
C ILE A 154 -9.55 0.08 2.58
N GLN A 155 -10.60 0.34 3.36
CA GLN A 155 -10.71 -0.17 4.73
C GLN A 155 -10.70 -1.70 4.78
N ASN A 156 -11.43 -2.35 3.90
CA ASN A 156 -11.48 -3.80 3.81
C ASN A 156 -10.11 -4.38 3.43
N MET A 157 -9.42 -3.79 2.47
CA MET A 157 -8.06 -4.21 2.12
C MET A 157 -7.10 -4.02 3.29
N GLN A 158 -7.14 -2.89 3.98
CA GLN A 158 -6.31 -2.65 5.17
C GLN A 158 -6.57 -3.68 6.27
N ASN A 159 -7.83 -3.98 6.55
CA ASN A 159 -8.19 -5.00 7.54
C ASN A 159 -7.64 -6.39 7.16
N ARG A 160 -7.71 -6.75 5.89
CA ARG A 160 -7.12 -8.01 5.38
C ARG A 160 -5.60 -8.02 5.55
N ILE A 161 -4.92 -6.93 5.21
CA ILE A 161 -3.47 -6.79 5.41
C ILE A 161 -3.10 -6.93 6.89
N TYR A 162 -3.85 -6.28 7.81
CA TYR A 162 -3.64 -6.42 9.26
C TYR A 162 -3.76 -7.87 9.72
N MET A 163 -4.75 -8.61 9.24
CA MET A 163 -4.92 -10.02 9.59
C MET A 163 -3.75 -10.91 9.13
N HIS A 164 -3.05 -10.51 8.06
CA HIS A 164 -1.95 -11.25 7.44
C HIS A 164 -0.57 -10.56 7.60
N SER A 165 -0.46 -9.60 8.54
CA SER A 165 0.74 -8.79 8.74
C SER A 165 1.88 -9.50 9.50
N ASN A 166 1.70 -10.75 9.91
CA ASN A 166 2.79 -11.56 10.47
C ASN A 166 3.68 -12.23 9.41
N TYR A 167 3.28 -12.15 8.15
CA TYR A 167 4.10 -12.58 7.02
C TYR A 167 5.21 -11.56 6.77
N ASP A 168 6.43 -12.02 6.47
CA ASP A 168 7.53 -11.11 6.18
C ASP A 168 7.36 -10.51 4.78
N PRO A 169 7.31 -9.18 4.62
CA PRO A 169 7.19 -8.55 3.30
C PRO A 169 8.33 -8.90 2.33
N ALA A 170 9.50 -9.29 2.84
CA ALA A 170 10.60 -9.75 1.98
C ALA A 170 10.18 -10.96 1.13
N PHE A 171 9.39 -11.86 1.69
CA PHE A 171 8.86 -13.00 0.92
C PHE A 171 7.88 -12.57 -0.17
N ILE A 172 7.11 -11.50 0.03
CA ILE A 172 6.23 -10.95 -1.00
C ILE A 172 7.06 -10.43 -2.17
N VAL A 173 8.11 -9.68 -1.87
CA VAL A 173 9.03 -9.13 -2.88
C VAL A 173 9.75 -10.24 -3.63
N ASP A 174 10.24 -11.25 -2.91
CA ASP A 174 10.92 -12.40 -3.53
C ASP A 174 9.97 -13.20 -4.44
N GLU A 175 8.72 -13.38 -4.03
CA GLU A 175 7.72 -14.07 -4.83
C GLU A 175 7.34 -13.25 -6.08
N MET A 176 7.22 -11.94 -5.97
CA MET A 176 7.04 -11.04 -7.12
C MET A 176 8.19 -11.15 -8.12
N ARG A 177 9.43 -11.15 -7.63
CA ARG A 177 10.61 -11.31 -8.48
C ARG A 177 10.60 -12.64 -9.22
N LYS A 178 10.30 -13.74 -8.54
CA LYS A 178 10.23 -15.07 -9.16
C LYS A 178 9.18 -15.17 -10.25
N ARG A 179 8.03 -14.50 -10.07
CA ARG A 179 6.91 -14.59 -11.02
C ARG A 179 7.07 -13.68 -12.23
N TYR A 180 7.69 -12.50 -12.05
CA TYR A 180 7.65 -11.45 -13.07
C TYR A 180 9.04 -10.98 -13.55
N HIS A 181 10.12 -11.49 -12.97
CA HIS A 181 11.50 -11.24 -13.37
C HIS A 181 12.20 -12.51 -13.81
#